data_b416abffd51b64140a2c0feea15926f7
#
_entry.id   b416abffd51b64140a2c0feea15926f7
#
_cell.length_a   1.000
_cell.length_b   1.000
_cell.length_c   1.000
_cell.angle_alpha   90.00
_cell.angle_beta   90.00
_cell.angle_gamma   90.00
#
_symmetry.space_group_name_H-M   'P 1'
#
loop_
_entity.id
_entity.type
_entity.pdbx_description
1 polymer ?
#
loop_
_entity_poly.entity_id
_entity_poly.type
_entity_poly.pdbx_seq_one_letter_code
_entity_poly.pdbx_strand_id
1 'polypeptide(L)'
;MLTPELHTTLANCILFDRVDIDHLGHVLEGCGRMALAEGETLLEPGTENHWLYIVLDGELRVYPGGRETPEHAALGRGECVGEISLLDQRGVSALVVASQPTEVFILDHEVLWTLMDLSGAIARNLLTVLAGRVRRDNLAIANNHQQSREFARSASVDPVTGLHSKRWVLENFPRVLRRAHHSSQPLSLAMLDLDNFAAFNERHGIALGDMLLHAIAERLGERLRAHDLIARYDARSFVVLLPETDIDTAMLIAERLRRVVAATTLPMAAEDSPADGVTVSCGVALLHPDENLEHLLGATEYALLQAKSSGRDRVVQAP
;
A
#
# COMPACT_ATOMS: atom_id res chain seq x y z
N MET A 1 -37.40 37.10 -14.12
CA MET A 1 -37.18 37.09 -12.66
C MET A 1 -36.82 35.67 -12.24
N LEU A 2 -35.77 35.52 -11.44
CA LEU A 2 -35.41 34.23 -10.86
C LEU A 2 -36.60 33.68 -10.06
N THR A 3 -36.88 32.39 -10.19
CA THR A 3 -37.91 31.76 -9.34
C THR A 3 -37.45 31.80 -7.87
N PRO A 4 -38.39 31.92 -6.88
CA PRO A 4 -38.01 31.96 -5.47
C PRO A 4 -37.16 30.75 -5.00
N GLU A 5 -37.41 29.57 -5.58
CA GLU A 5 -36.66 28.35 -5.30
C GLU A 5 -35.23 28.43 -5.83
N LEU A 6 -35.04 28.93 -7.07
CA LEU A 6 -33.72 29.11 -7.64
C LEU A 6 -32.92 30.14 -6.87
N HIS A 7 -33.53 31.28 -6.52
CA HIS A 7 -32.93 32.31 -5.69
C HIS A 7 -32.44 31.73 -4.35
N THR A 8 -33.28 30.96 -3.67
CA THR A 8 -32.92 30.32 -2.40
C THR A 8 -31.78 29.34 -2.55
N THR A 9 -31.78 28.54 -3.63
CA THR A 9 -30.69 27.56 -3.89
C THR A 9 -29.36 28.26 -4.17
N LEU A 10 -29.39 29.28 -5.03
CA LEU A 10 -28.17 30.05 -5.36
C LEU A 10 -27.65 30.82 -4.12
N ALA A 11 -28.53 31.38 -3.28
CA ALA A 11 -28.15 32.05 -2.05
C ALA A 11 -27.45 31.12 -1.03
N ASN A 12 -27.73 29.83 -1.08
CA ASN A 12 -27.08 28.79 -0.27
C ASN A 12 -25.87 28.12 -0.92
N CYS A 13 -25.57 28.45 -2.19
CA CYS A 13 -24.39 27.95 -2.88
C CYS A 13 -23.12 28.67 -2.41
N ILE A 14 -22.04 27.92 -2.19
CA ILE A 14 -20.74 28.50 -1.77
C ILE A 14 -20.27 29.58 -2.75
N LEU A 15 -20.54 29.41 -4.05
CA LEU A 15 -20.15 30.38 -5.08
C LEU A 15 -20.78 31.76 -4.87
N PHE A 16 -21.99 31.82 -4.34
CA PHE A 16 -22.74 33.04 -4.07
C PHE A 16 -22.78 33.45 -2.59
N ASP A 17 -21.93 32.86 -1.73
CA ASP A 17 -21.87 33.27 -0.32
C ASP A 17 -21.55 34.77 -0.19
N ARG A 18 -22.40 35.48 0.55
CA ARG A 18 -22.32 36.95 0.77
C ARG A 18 -22.39 37.76 -0.52
N VAL A 19 -23.05 37.25 -1.55
CA VAL A 19 -23.32 37.95 -2.81
C VAL A 19 -24.78 38.37 -2.86
N ASP A 20 -25.04 39.62 -3.25
CA ASP A 20 -26.39 40.08 -3.52
C ASP A 20 -26.88 39.60 -4.87
N ILE A 21 -27.65 38.49 -4.85
CA ILE A 21 -28.16 37.81 -6.05
C ILE A 21 -29.16 38.68 -6.80
N ASP A 22 -29.91 39.56 -6.12
CA ASP A 22 -30.89 40.42 -6.75
C ASP A 22 -30.22 41.40 -7.74
N HIS A 23 -29.03 41.91 -7.36
CA HIS A 23 -28.24 42.74 -8.27
C HIS A 23 -27.69 42.01 -9.49
N LEU A 24 -27.52 40.70 -9.42
CA LEU A 24 -27.02 39.83 -10.48
C LEU A 24 -28.15 39.16 -11.30
N GLY A 25 -29.41 39.39 -10.91
CA GLY A 25 -30.58 38.73 -11.48
C GLY A 25 -30.66 38.82 -13.00
N HIS A 26 -30.33 39.97 -13.57
CA HIS A 26 -30.37 40.18 -15.03
C HIS A 26 -29.34 39.32 -15.82
N VAL A 27 -28.21 38.98 -15.19
CA VAL A 27 -27.19 38.07 -15.78
C VAL A 27 -27.63 36.63 -15.63
N LEU A 28 -28.14 36.26 -14.46
CA LEU A 28 -28.54 34.90 -14.11
C LEU A 28 -29.82 34.44 -14.80
N GLU A 29 -30.73 35.37 -15.22
CA GLU A 29 -31.96 35.06 -15.95
C GLU A 29 -31.70 34.41 -17.32
N GLY A 30 -30.54 34.69 -17.93
CA GLY A 30 -30.13 34.09 -19.21
C GLY A 30 -29.59 32.67 -19.11
N CYS A 31 -29.39 32.17 -17.90
CA CYS A 31 -28.76 30.87 -17.66
C CYS A 31 -29.74 29.70 -17.78
N GLY A 32 -29.24 28.56 -18.26
CA GLY A 32 -30.00 27.34 -18.47
C GLY A 32 -30.13 26.45 -17.25
N ARG A 33 -31.01 25.46 -17.38
CA ARG A 33 -31.12 24.33 -16.46
C ARG A 33 -31.10 23.03 -17.23
N MET A 34 -30.61 21.97 -16.63
CA MET A 34 -30.58 20.63 -17.22
C MET A 34 -31.00 19.62 -16.16
N ALA A 35 -31.86 18.69 -16.56
CA ALA A 35 -32.20 17.53 -15.75
C ALA A 35 -31.41 16.31 -16.27
N LEU A 36 -30.87 15.54 -15.35
CA LEU A 36 -30.10 14.33 -15.60
C LEU A 36 -30.83 13.14 -14.96
N ALA A 37 -30.95 12.04 -15.69
CA ALA A 37 -31.43 10.80 -15.14
C ALA A 37 -30.32 10.12 -14.29
N GLU A 38 -30.72 9.22 -13.40
CA GLU A 38 -29.75 8.38 -12.66
C GLU A 38 -28.83 7.62 -13.63
N GLY A 39 -27.53 7.66 -13.38
CA GLY A 39 -26.49 7.05 -14.22
C GLY A 39 -26.08 7.86 -15.44
N GLU A 40 -26.74 9.00 -15.72
CA GLU A 40 -26.41 9.86 -16.85
C GLU A 40 -25.07 10.61 -16.60
N THR A 41 -24.25 10.68 -17.66
CA THR A 41 -22.94 11.34 -17.59
C THR A 41 -23.10 12.83 -17.91
N LEU A 42 -22.64 13.68 -17.00
CA LEU A 42 -22.61 15.14 -17.20
C LEU A 42 -21.28 15.59 -17.86
N LEU A 43 -20.14 15.04 -17.40
CA LEU A 43 -18.81 15.39 -17.90
C LEU A 43 -17.98 14.13 -18.13
N GLU A 44 -17.28 14.08 -19.28
CA GLU A 44 -16.35 12.99 -19.62
C GLU A 44 -14.89 13.48 -19.64
N PRO A 45 -13.93 12.71 -19.10
CA PRO A 45 -12.52 13.09 -19.11
C PRO A 45 -11.98 13.35 -20.51
N GLY A 46 -11.25 14.43 -20.68
CA GLY A 46 -10.61 14.82 -21.92
C GLY A 46 -11.53 15.55 -22.92
N THR A 47 -12.82 15.66 -22.66
CA THR A 47 -13.73 16.46 -23.48
C THR A 47 -13.59 17.96 -23.15
N GLU A 48 -13.92 18.81 -24.12
CA GLU A 48 -14.02 20.25 -23.88
C GLU A 48 -15.26 20.57 -23.05
N ASN A 49 -15.13 21.50 -22.10
CA ASN A 49 -16.26 21.99 -21.31
C ASN A 49 -16.19 23.52 -21.20
N HIS A 50 -17.33 24.15 -21.50
CA HIS A 50 -17.49 25.60 -21.45
C HIS A 50 -18.48 26.07 -20.38
N TRP A 51 -18.89 25.18 -19.49
CA TRP A 51 -19.93 25.44 -18.51
C TRP A 51 -19.49 25.09 -17.07
N LEU A 52 -19.96 25.89 -16.15
CA LEU A 52 -20.01 25.59 -14.73
C LEU A 52 -21.41 25.08 -14.39
N TYR A 53 -21.49 23.96 -13.70
CA TYR A 53 -22.76 23.38 -13.28
C TYR A 53 -22.91 23.49 -11.76
N ILE A 54 -24.07 23.97 -11.29
CA ILE A 54 -24.43 24.06 -9.87
C ILE A 54 -25.58 23.08 -9.65
N VAL A 55 -25.43 22.18 -8.68
CA VAL A 55 -26.50 21.24 -8.32
C VAL A 55 -27.64 21.97 -7.65
N LEU A 56 -28.83 21.95 -8.27
CA LEU A 56 -30.06 22.53 -7.72
C LEU A 56 -30.78 21.51 -6.83
N ASP A 57 -30.84 20.25 -7.28
CA ASP A 57 -31.40 19.12 -6.57
C ASP A 57 -30.72 17.82 -7.04
N GLY A 58 -30.69 16.79 -6.20
CA GLY A 58 -30.03 15.53 -6.51
C GLY A 58 -28.57 15.47 -6.05
N GLU A 59 -27.76 14.60 -6.71
CA GLU A 59 -26.36 14.35 -6.36
C GLU A 59 -25.55 13.94 -7.60
N LEU A 60 -24.36 14.52 -7.76
CA LEU A 60 -23.35 14.14 -8.74
C LEU A 60 -22.18 13.44 -8.07
N ARG A 61 -21.62 12.42 -8.72
CA ARG A 61 -20.41 11.72 -8.27
C ARG A 61 -19.26 11.94 -9.24
N VAL A 62 -18.06 12.15 -8.67
CA VAL A 62 -16.84 12.50 -9.40
C VAL A 62 -15.85 11.35 -9.34
N TYR A 63 -15.36 10.90 -10.52
CA TYR A 63 -14.43 9.79 -10.71
C TYR A 63 -13.22 10.25 -11.53
N PRO A 64 -12.05 10.55 -10.91
CA PRO A 64 -10.89 11.10 -11.63
C PRO A 64 -10.30 10.21 -12.70
N GLY A 65 -10.41 8.89 -12.57
CA GLY A 65 -9.88 7.90 -13.52
C GLY A 65 -10.95 7.17 -14.34
N GLY A 66 -12.22 7.67 -14.34
CA GLY A 66 -13.35 6.99 -14.97
C GLY A 66 -14.10 6.04 -14.03
N ARG A 67 -15.12 5.32 -14.56
CA ARG A 67 -16.07 4.51 -13.76
C ARG A 67 -15.43 3.35 -12.97
N GLU A 68 -14.23 2.92 -13.38
CA GLU A 68 -13.51 1.82 -12.71
C GLU A 68 -12.69 2.30 -11.49
N THR A 69 -12.56 3.61 -11.30
CA THR A 69 -11.86 4.18 -10.15
C THR A 69 -12.81 4.39 -8.97
N PRO A 70 -12.28 4.38 -7.72
CA PRO A 70 -13.08 4.75 -6.57
C PRO A 70 -13.66 6.16 -6.72
N GLU A 71 -14.86 6.36 -6.19
CA GLU A 71 -15.49 7.67 -6.07
C GLU A 71 -14.57 8.62 -5.29
N HIS A 72 -14.37 9.81 -5.83
CA HIS A 72 -13.53 10.84 -5.22
C HIS A 72 -14.35 11.83 -4.40
N ALA A 73 -15.51 12.23 -4.90
CA ALA A 73 -16.41 13.16 -4.25
C ALA A 73 -17.86 12.95 -4.68
N ALA A 74 -18.77 13.15 -3.74
CA ALA A 74 -20.18 13.36 -4.00
C ALA A 74 -20.48 14.87 -3.86
N LEU A 75 -21.22 15.43 -4.83
CA LEU A 75 -21.58 16.84 -4.89
C LEU A 75 -23.09 16.96 -4.80
N GLY A 76 -23.56 17.53 -3.71
CA GLY A 76 -24.97 17.75 -3.43
C GLY A 76 -25.43 19.18 -3.76
N ARG A 77 -26.66 19.48 -3.34
CA ARG A 77 -27.30 20.76 -3.56
C ARG A 77 -26.43 21.97 -3.15
N GLY A 78 -26.25 22.93 -4.04
CA GLY A 78 -25.45 24.14 -3.85
C GLY A 78 -23.96 23.97 -4.14
N GLU A 79 -23.48 22.76 -4.44
CA GLU A 79 -22.12 22.53 -4.89
C GLU A 79 -22.02 22.66 -6.41
N CYS A 80 -20.81 22.93 -6.91
CA CYS A 80 -20.59 23.16 -8.34
C CYS A 80 -19.53 22.25 -8.92
N VAL A 81 -19.54 22.03 -10.24
CA VAL A 81 -18.55 21.25 -11.00
C VAL A 81 -18.34 21.85 -12.38
N GLY A 82 -17.18 21.57 -12.99
CA GLY A 82 -16.80 22.10 -14.31
C GLY A 82 -15.93 23.35 -14.26
N GLU A 83 -15.66 23.90 -13.05
CA GLU A 83 -14.88 25.13 -12.87
C GLU A 83 -13.41 24.96 -13.27
N ILE A 84 -12.82 23.79 -13.10
CA ILE A 84 -11.40 23.54 -13.38
C ILE A 84 -11.14 23.74 -14.88
N SER A 85 -11.91 23.06 -15.72
CA SER A 85 -11.78 23.15 -17.17
C SER A 85 -12.11 24.55 -17.73
N LEU A 86 -12.97 25.30 -17.04
CA LEU A 86 -13.25 26.70 -17.39
C LEU A 86 -12.08 27.63 -17.09
N LEU A 87 -11.38 27.42 -15.98
CA LEU A 87 -10.31 28.30 -15.53
C LEU A 87 -8.98 28.03 -16.22
N ASP A 88 -8.62 26.76 -16.44
CA ASP A 88 -7.35 26.37 -17.06
C ASP A 88 -7.43 26.11 -18.56
N GLN A 89 -8.65 26.15 -19.13
CA GLN A 89 -8.93 25.91 -20.55
C GLN A 89 -8.40 24.56 -21.07
N ARG A 90 -8.37 23.57 -20.17
CA ARG A 90 -8.02 22.20 -20.51
C ARG A 90 -9.26 21.34 -20.54
N GLY A 91 -9.13 20.15 -21.13
CA GLY A 91 -10.20 19.17 -21.11
C GLY A 91 -10.63 18.79 -19.69
N VAL A 92 -11.85 18.31 -19.56
CA VAL A 92 -12.42 17.81 -18.31
C VAL A 92 -11.46 16.83 -17.62
N SER A 93 -11.21 17.00 -16.33
CA SER A 93 -10.25 16.22 -15.56
C SER A 93 -10.82 14.93 -14.94
N ALA A 94 -12.16 14.84 -14.84
CA ALA A 94 -12.82 13.73 -14.15
C ALA A 94 -14.17 13.40 -14.80
N LEU A 95 -14.57 12.11 -14.74
CA LEU A 95 -15.92 11.71 -15.09
C LEU A 95 -16.88 12.19 -14.00
N VAL A 96 -17.99 12.80 -14.40
CA VAL A 96 -19.07 13.24 -13.51
C VAL A 96 -20.38 12.61 -13.94
N VAL A 97 -21.05 11.91 -13.02
CA VAL A 97 -22.25 11.13 -13.27
C VAL A 97 -23.31 11.46 -12.22
N ALA A 98 -24.57 11.55 -12.62
CA ALA A 98 -25.69 11.67 -11.69
C ALA A 98 -25.92 10.34 -10.95
N SER A 99 -25.85 10.33 -9.60
CA SER A 99 -26.11 9.13 -8.79
C SER A 99 -27.58 8.91 -8.49
N GLN A 100 -28.39 9.89 -8.75
CA GLN A 100 -29.85 9.92 -8.68
C GLN A 100 -30.38 10.96 -9.65
N PRO A 101 -31.70 11.04 -9.92
CA PRO A 101 -32.25 12.13 -10.73
C PRO A 101 -31.77 13.48 -10.20
N THR A 102 -31.10 14.27 -11.06
CA THR A 102 -30.38 15.48 -10.63
C THR A 102 -30.74 16.64 -11.54
N GLU A 103 -31.03 17.80 -10.97
CA GLU A 103 -31.19 19.05 -11.69
C GLU A 103 -29.98 19.96 -11.45
N VAL A 104 -29.42 20.51 -12.54
CA VAL A 104 -28.28 21.44 -12.46
C VAL A 104 -28.61 22.78 -13.11
N PHE A 105 -28.04 23.86 -12.56
CA PHE A 105 -28.04 25.19 -13.14
C PHE A 105 -26.73 25.37 -13.91
N ILE A 106 -26.81 25.96 -15.12
CA ILE A 106 -25.72 26.04 -16.08
C ILE A 106 -25.28 27.49 -16.23
N LEU A 107 -24.02 27.75 -15.92
CA LEU A 107 -23.35 29.02 -16.16
C LEU A 107 -22.31 28.82 -17.27
N ASP A 108 -22.41 29.56 -18.37
CA ASP A 108 -21.34 29.52 -19.36
C ASP A 108 -20.13 30.36 -18.91
N HIS A 109 -19.04 30.19 -19.64
CA HIS A 109 -17.76 30.85 -19.35
C HIS A 109 -17.90 32.39 -19.32
N GLU A 110 -18.60 33.01 -20.28
CA GLU A 110 -18.75 34.48 -20.37
C GLU A 110 -19.59 35.02 -19.22
N VAL A 111 -20.63 34.29 -18.83
CA VAL A 111 -21.47 34.63 -17.68
C VAL A 111 -20.66 34.55 -16.39
N LEU A 112 -19.86 33.49 -16.19
CA LEU A 112 -19.05 33.36 -14.99
C LEU A 112 -18.04 34.53 -14.84
N TRP A 113 -17.37 34.90 -15.93
CA TRP A 113 -16.45 36.05 -15.91
C TRP A 113 -17.16 37.36 -15.63
N THR A 114 -18.32 37.59 -16.28
CA THR A 114 -19.15 38.76 -16.02
C THR A 114 -19.57 38.86 -14.54
N LEU A 115 -19.97 37.74 -13.93
CA LEU A 115 -20.33 37.68 -12.52
C LEU A 115 -19.12 37.97 -11.60
N MET A 116 -17.93 37.52 -11.95
CA MET A 116 -16.71 37.81 -11.19
C MET A 116 -16.30 39.30 -11.29
N ASP A 117 -16.49 39.90 -12.44
CA ASP A 117 -16.23 41.33 -12.64
C ASP A 117 -17.23 42.19 -11.87
N LEU A 118 -18.51 41.82 -11.83
CA LEU A 118 -19.55 42.50 -11.10
C LEU A 118 -19.42 42.32 -9.59
N SER A 119 -18.91 41.19 -9.13
CA SER A 119 -18.74 40.89 -7.71
C SER A 119 -17.45 40.11 -7.42
N GLY A 120 -16.44 40.81 -6.91
CA GLY A 120 -15.21 40.16 -6.47
C GLY A 120 -15.39 39.13 -5.35
N ALA A 121 -16.59 39.04 -4.74
CA ALA A 121 -16.93 38.00 -3.79
C ALA A 121 -17.03 36.63 -4.52
N ILE A 122 -17.58 36.58 -5.73
CA ILE A 122 -17.69 35.34 -6.52
C ILE A 122 -16.31 34.78 -6.84
N ALA A 123 -15.36 35.61 -7.25
CA ALA A 123 -13.98 35.16 -7.47
C ALA A 123 -13.33 34.59 -6.19
N ARG A 124 -13.52 35.26 -5.04
CA ARG A 124 -13.03 34.74 -3.75
C ARG A 124 -13.68 33.41 -3.35
N ASN A 125 -14.99 33.31 -3.59
CA ASN A 125 -15.73 32.08 -3.28
C ASN A 125 -15.29 30.92 -4.17
N LEU A 126 -15.06 31.16 -5.47
CA LEU A 126 -14.50 30.19 -6.40
C LEU A 126 -13.12 29.68 -5.96
N LEU A 127 -12.24 30.62 -5.54
CA LEU A 127 -10.94 30.23 -4.94
C LEU A 127 -11.10 29.40 -3.66
N THR A 128 -12.12 29.66 -2.85
CA THR A 128 -12.42 28.87 -1.65
C THR A 128 -12.87 27.45 -2.00
N VAL A 129 -13.70 27.28 -3.04
CA VAL A 129 -14.10 25.98 -3.57
C VAL A 129 -12.88 25.19 -4.05
N LEU A 130 -12.01 25.83 -4.85
CA LEU A 130 -10.79 25.20 -5.37
C LEU A 130 -9.81 24.83 -4.23
N ALA A 131 -9.58 25.73 -3.28
CA ALA A 131 -8.74 25.45 -2.12
C ALA A 131 -9.27 24.28 -1.28
N GLY A 132 -10.60 24.18 -1.13
CA GLY A 132 -11.27 23.05 -0.47
C GLY A 132 -11.02 21.72 -1.19
N ARG A 133 -11.03 21.72 -2.52
CA ARG A 133 -10.72 20.52 -3.33
C ARG A 133 -9.27 20.11 -3.18
N VAL A 134 -8.33 21.04 -3.36
CA VAL A 134 -6.88 20.75 -3.17
C VAL A 134 -6.61 20.17 -1.77
N ARG A 135 -7.27 20.66 -0.74
CA ARG A 135 -7.11 20.09 0.62
C ARG A 135 -7.65 18.67 0.73
N ARG A 136 -8.81 18.38 0.12
CA ARG A 136 -9.39 17.03 0.09
C ARG A 136 -8.46 16.06 -0.65
N ASP A 137 -7.94 16.47 -1.79
CA ASP A 137 -7.01 15.67 -2.61
C ASP A 137 -5.72 15.36 -1.84
N ASN A 138 -5.14 16.36 -1.18
CA ASN A 138 -3.93 16.18 -0.36
C ASN A 138 -4.17 15.22 0.82
N LEU A 139 -5.34 15.27 1.46
CA LEU A 139 -5.70 14.35 2.54
C LEU A 139 -5.90 12.93 2.02
N ALA A 140 -6.55 12.76 0.86
CA ALA A 140 -6.72 11.45 0.22
C ALA A 140 -5.37 10.82 -0.17
N ILE A 141 -4.46 11.60 -0.73
CA ILE A 141 -3.08 11.18 -1.06
C ILE A 141 -2.33 10.79 0.21
N ALA A 142 -2.40 11.59 1.28
CA ALA A 142 -1.73 11.30 2.55
C ALA A 142 -2.25 10.00 3.18
N ASN A 143 -3.56 9.77 3.18
CA ASN A 143 -4.19 8.55 3.69
C ASN A 143 -3.80 7.31 2.87
N ASN A 144 -3.77 7.40 1.53
CA ASN A 144 -3.31 6.32 0.66
C ASN A 144 -1.84 5.97 0.90
N HIS A 145 -0.98 6.97 1.10
CA HIS A 145 0.42 6.75 1.44
C HIS A 145 0.60 6.10 2.81
N GLN A 146 -0.22 6.47 3.79
CA GLN A 146 -0.18 5.87 5.12
C GLN A 146 -0.65 4.41 5.07
N GLN A 147 -1.77 4.11 4.42
CA GLN A 147 -2.25 2.74 4.23
C GLN A 147 -1.24 1.88 3.46
N SER A 148 -0.63 2.41 2.40
CA SER A 148 0.41 1.71 1.64
C SER A 148 1.64 1.41 2.50
N ARG A 149 2.04 2.33 3.39
CA ARG A 149 3.16 2.12 4.34
C ARG A 149 2.82 1.11 5.42
N GLU A 150 1.61 1.12 5.95
CA GLU A 150 1.13 0.14 6.93
C GLU A 150 1.02 -1.25 6.29
N PHE A 151 0.50 -1.35 5.06
CA PHE A 151 0.48 -2.60 4.29
C PHE A 151 1.88 -3.11 3.97
N ALA A 152 2.81 -2.22 3.59
CA ALA A 152 4.21 -2.56 3.36
C ALA A 152 4.91 -3.02 4.65
N ARG A 153 4.62 -2.38 5.79
CA ARG A 153 5.16 -2.80 7.11
C ARG A 153 4.62 -4.15 7.53
N SER A 154 3.32 -4.38 7.42
CA SER A 154 2.70 -5.69 7.74
C SER A 154 3.19 -6.80 6.81
N ALA A 155 3.52 -6.48 5.54
CA ALA A 155 4.11 -7.43 4.60
C ALA A 155 5.62 -7.66 4.82
N SER A 156 6.30 -6.82 5.61
CA SER A 156 7.75 -6.92 5.88
C SER A 156 8.08 -7.77 7.12
N VAL A 157 7.09 -8.07 7.94
CA VAL A 157 7.23 -8.89 9.16
C VAL A 157 6.31 -10.10 9.04
N ASP A 158 6.84 -11.27 9.38
CA ASP A 158 6.04 -12.50 9.47
C ASP A 158 5.22 -12.51 10.77
N PRO A 159 3.88 -12.66 10.70
CA PRO A 159 3.01 -12.53 11.87
C PRO A 159 3.16 -13.67 12.90
N VAL A 160 3.67 -14.83 12.48
CA VAL A 160 3.84 -15.99 13.35
C VAL A 160 5.12 -15.89 14.16
N THR A 161 6.21 -15.50 13.50
CA THR A 161 7.56 -15.52 14.11
C THR A 161 8.03 -14.15 14.60
N GLY A 162 7.41 -13.06 14.14
CA GLY A 162 7.89 -11.70 14.41
C GLY A 162 9.18 -11.32 13.68
N LEU A 163 9.77 -12.23 12.91
CA LEU A 163 10.96 -11.99 12.10
C LEU A 163 10.60 -11.25 10.80
N HIS A 164 11.61 -10.77 10.09
CA HIS A 164 11.42 -10.26 8.76
C HIS A 164 10.83 -11.32 7.82
N SER A 165 10.04 -10.90 6.84
CA SER A 165 9.41 -11.78 5.84
C SER A 165 10.31 -11.99 4.62
N LYS A 166 9.98 -12.98 3.77
CA LYS A 166 10.61 -13.17 2.44
C LYS A 166 10.61 -11.90 1.60
N ARG A 167 9.53 -11.15 1.61
CA ARG A 167 9.45 -9.87 0.89
C ARG A 167 10.53 -8.89 1.35
N TRP A 168 10.69 -8.77 2.65
CA TRP A 168 11.73 -7.91 3.22
C TRP A 168 13.14 -8.36 2.80
N VAL A 169 13.41 -9.67 2.74
CA VAL A 169 14.68 -10.24 2.24
C VAL A 169 14.96 -9.75 0.82
N LEU A 170 14.00 -9.91 -0.09
CA LEU A 170 14.15 -9.55 -1.49
C LEU A 170 14.35 -8.03 -1.69
N GLU A 171 13.78 -7.20 -0.84
CA GLU A 171 13.91 -5.75 -0.90
C GLU A 171 15.21 -5.22 -0.26
N ASN A 172 15.74 -5.88 0.79
CA ASN A 172 16.82 -5.35 1.61
C ASN A 172 18.17 -6.06 1.41
N PHE A 173 18.21 -7.37 1.24
CA PHE A 173 19.47 -8.11 1.06
C PHE A 173 20.30 -7.61 -0.13
N PRO A 174 19.73 -7.22 -1.29
CA PRO A 174 20.52 -6.66 -2.38
C PRO A 174 21.36 -5.44 -2.00
N ARG A 175 20.90 -4.64 -1.03
CA ARG A 175 21.65 -3.47 -0.53
C ARG A 175 22.87 -3.91 0.30
N VAL A 176 22.69 -4.94 1.11
CA VAL A 176 23.77 -5.48 1.94
C VAL A 176 24.84 -6.15 1.08
N LEU A 177 24.43 -6.93 0.05
CA LEU A 177 25.34 -7.53 -0.91
C LEU A 177 26.18 -6.47 -1.64
N ARG A 178 25.54 -5.41 -2.15
CA ARG A 178 26.25 -4.31 -2.80
C ARG A 178 27.28 -3.67 -1.88
N ARG A 179 26.96 -3.49 -0.59
CA ARG A 179 27.90 -2.96 0.39
C ARG A 179 29.10 -3.91 0.59
N ALA A 180 28.87 -5.22 0.70
CA ALA A 180 29.91 -6.23 0.85
C ALA A 180 30.86 -6.21 -0.38
N HIS A 181 30.33 -6.15 -1.61
CA HIS A 181 31.14 -6.02 -2.83
C HIS A 181 32.03 -4.76 -2.80
N HIS A 182 31.46 -3.60 -2.43
CA HIS A 182 32.23 -2.34 -2.39
C HIS A 182 33.32 -2.32 -1.32
N SER A 183 33.08 -2.96 -0.18
CA SER A 183 34.04 -3.01 0.95
C SER A 183 35.00 -4.19 0.86
N SER A 184 34.82 -5.09 -0.11
CA SER A 184 35.56 -6.35 -0.24
C SER A 184 35.53 -7.19 1.07
N GLN A 185 34.44 -7.07 1.84
CA GLN A 185 34.25 -7.85 3.05
C GLN A 185 33.51 -9.15 2.71
N PRO A 186 33.87 -10.28 3.34
CA PRO A 186 33.16 -11.53 3.13
C PRO A 186 31.70 -11.42 3.61
N LEU A 187 30.81 -12.08 2.91
CA LEU A 187 29.40 -12.18 3.30
C LEU A 187 28.93 -13.58 3.02
N SER A 188 28.31 -14.22 4.01
CA SER A 188 27.74 -15.55 3.86
C SER A 188 26.22 -15.53 4.08
N LEU A 189 25.55 -16.50 3.46
CA LEU A 189 24.12 -16.77 3.62
C LEU A 189 23.93 -18.18 4.14
N ALA A 190 23.11 -18.35 5.16
CA ALA A 190 22.64 -19.65 5.64
C ALA A 190 21.13 -19.77 5.41
N MET A 191 20.68 -20.90 4.89
CA MET A 191 19.26 -21.24 4.81
C MET A 191 18.99 -22.46 5.68
N LEU A 192 17.99 -22.36 6.53
CA LEU A 192 17.59 -23.36 7.50
C LEU A 192 16.16 -23.82 7.16
N ASP A 193 15.91 -25.12 7.08
CA ASP A 193 14.57 -25.68 6.84
C ASP A 193 14.28 -26.79 7.85
N LEU A 194 13.15 -26.66 8.56
CA LEU A 194 12.74 -27.58 9.61
C LEU A 194 12.41 -28.95 9.01
N ASP A 195 13.12 -29.96 9.50
CA ASP A 195 12.94 -31.33 9.07
C ASP A 195 11.60 -31.89 9.58
N ASN A 196 10.88 -32.57 8.68
CA ASN A 196 9.61 -33.26 8.98
C ASN A 196 8.54 -32.39 9.64
N PHE A 197 8.59 -31.05 9.48
CA PHE A 197 7.64 -30.12 10.08
C PHE A 197 6.17 -30.35 9.69
N ALA A 198 5.92 -30.85 8.46
CA ALA A 198 4.58 -31.26 8.04
C ALA A 198 4.03 -32.39 8.91
N ALA A 199 4.83 -33.43 9.17
CA ALA A 199 4.42 -34.54 10.04
C ALA A 199 4.22 -34.09 11.50
N PHE A 200 4.98 -33.10 11.98
CA PHE A 200 4.74 -32.46 13.27
C PHE A 200 3.36 -31.79 13.31
N ASN A 201 3.01 -31.00 12.28
CA ASN A 201 1.71 -30.33 12.20
C ASN A 201 0.54 -31.32 12.07
N GLU A 202 0.72 -32.41 11.33
CA GLU A 202 -0.29 -33.48 11.20
C GLU A 202 -0.58 -34.16 12.55
N ARG A 203 0.46 -34.34 13.38
CA ARG A 203 0.34 -34.97 14.70
C ARG A 203 -0.18 -34.03 15.77
N HIS A 204 0.28 -32.79 15.80
CA HIS A 204 0.07 -31.87 16.91
C HIS A 204 -0.84 -30.68 16.59
N GLY A 205 -1.21 -30.51 15.32
CA GLY A 205 -2.02 -29.40 14.85
C GLY A 205 -1.20 -28.15 14.49
N ILE A 206 -1.78 -27.32 13.64
CA ILE A 206 -1.13 -26.11 13.09
C ILE A 206 -0.80 -25.10 14.20
N ALA A 207 -1.68 -24.95 15.21
CA ALA A 207 -1.47 -24.00 16.29
C ALA A 207 -0.20 -24.30 17.11
N LEU A 208 0.08 -25.59 17.37
CA LEU A 208 1.29 -25.99 18.07
C LEU A 208 2.53 -25.82 17.18
N GLY A 209 2.39 -26.04 15.86
CA GLY A 209 3.44 -25.73 14.89
C GLY A 209 3.80 -24.25 14.82
N ASP A 210 2.82 -23.38 14.89
CA ASP A 210 3.05 -21.91 14.92
C ASP A 210 3.75 -21.49 16.23
N MET A 211 3.39 -22.09 17.37
CA MET A 211 4.07 -21.86 18.63
C MET A 211 5.54 -22.34 18.57
N LEU A 212 5.81 -23.49 17.94
CA LEU A 212 7.16 -24.01 17.75
C LEU A 212 7.99 -23.09 16.85
N LEU A 213 7.42 -22.62 15.73
CA LEU A 213 8.07 -21.65 14.85
C LEU A 213 8.42 -20.35 15.56
N HIS A 214 7.53 -19.85 16.41
CA HIS A 214 7.77 -18.65 17.21
C HIS A 214 8.93 -18.87 18.20
N ALA A 215 8.91 -19.97 18.95
CA ALA A 215 9.96 -20.31 19.92
C ALA A 215 11.33 -20.52 19.25
N ILE A 216 11.36 -21.15 18.08
CA ILE A 216 12.57 -21.30 17.28
C ILE A 216 13.09 -19.94 16.82
N ALA A 217 12.22 -19.09 16.28
CA ALA A 217 12.58 -17.76 15.80
C ALA A 217 13.23 -16.90 16.90
N GLU A 218 12.63 -16.88 18.08
CA GLU A 218 13.15 -16.17 19.25
C GLU A 218 14.56 -16.67 19.62
N ARG A 219 14.72 -17.99 19.77
CA ARG A 219 16.01 -18.59 20.12
C ARG A 219 17.09 -18.43 19.06
N LEU A 220 16.73 -18.45 17.78
CA LEU A 220 17.67 -18.15 16.69
C LEU A 220 18.12 -16.69 16.75
N GLY A 221 17.19 -15.75 16.99
CA GLY A 221 17.52 -14.33 17.12
C GLY A 221 18.48 -14.03 18.26
N GLU A 222 18.32 -14.70 19.42
CA GLU A 222 19.23 -14.55 20.57
C GLU A 222 20.68 -15.00 20.29
N ARG A 223 20.90 -15.80 19.27
CA ARG A 223 22.22 -16.36 18.92
C ARG A 223 22.93 -15.60 17.79
N LEU A 224 22.28 -14.60 17.25
CA LEU A 224 22.81 -13.77 16.17
C LEU A 224 23.33 -12.43 16.72
N ARG A 225 24.25 -11.82 16.00
CA ARG A 225 24.79 -10.50 16.32
C ARG A 225 23.81 -9.41 15.86
N ALA A 226 23.96 -8.20 16.36
CA ALA A 226 23.09 -7.07 16.00
C ALA A 226 23.10 -6.71 14.49
N HIS A 227 24.15 -7.08 13.76
CA HIS A 227 24.27 -6.83 12.31
C HIS A 227 23.96 -8.07 11.44
N ASP A 228 23.76 -9.24 12.05
CA ASP A 228 23.26 -10.40 11.35
C ASP A 228 21.76 -10.21 11.08
N LEU A 229 21.30 -10.66 9.93
CA LEU A 229 19.91 -10.45 9.52
C LEU A 229 19.23 -11.81 9.40
N ILE A 230 18.11 -11.98 10.10
CA ILE A 230 17.31 -13.20 10.06
C ILE A 230 15.90 -12.89 9.55
N ALA A 231 15.37 -13.79 8.72
CA ALA A 231 14.01 -13.68 8.18
C ALA A 231 13.37 -15.06 8.04
N ARG A 232 12.04 -15.11 8.12
CA ARG A 232 11.27 -16.27 7.69
C ARG A 232 11.12 -16.21 6.16
N TYR A 233 11.70 -17.19 5.50
CA TYR A 233 11.74 -17.20 4.03
C TYR A 233 10.57 -17.96 3.41
N ASP A 234 10.13 -19.04 4.07
CA ASP A 234 8.99 -19.84 3.66
C ASP A 234 8.25 -20.41 4.87
N ALA A 235 7.22 -21.22 4.65
CA ALA A 235 6.37 -21.79 5.71
C ALA A 235 7.15 -22.42 6.87
N ARG A 236 8.29 -23.04 6.59
CA ARG A 236 9.15 -23.75 7.56
C ARG A 236 10.63 -23.43 7.43
N SER A 237 10.99 -22.43 6.63
CA SER A 237 12.40 -22.11 6.37
C SER A 237 12.75 -20.70 6.82
N PHE A 238 13.98 -20.54 7.28
CA PHE A 238 14.59 -19.29 7.70
C PHE A 238 15.83 -19.01 6.87
N VAL A 239 16.13 -17.75 6.63
CA VAL A 239 17.39 -17.30 6.05
C VAL A 239 18.12 -16.41 7.04
N VAL A 240 19.44 -16.56 7.10
CA VAL A 240 20.32 -15.75 7.92
C VAL A 240 21.42 -15.19 7.02
N LEU A 241 21.47 -13.87 6.88
CA LEU A 241 22.54 -13.16 6.18
C LEU A 241 23.58 -12.73 7.21
N LEU A 242 24.82 -13.09 6.97
CA LEU A 242 25.96 -12.92 7.87
C LEU A 242 26.99 -11.97 7.22
N PRO A 243 26.84 -10.64 7.39
CA PRO A 243 27.85 -9.69 6.91
C PRO A 243 29.20 -9.89 7.61
N GLU A 244 30.29 -9.53 6.91
CA GLU A 244 31.66 -9.60 7.43
C GLU A 244 32.03 -10.99 8.00
N THR A 245 31.49 -12.06 7.37
CA THR A 245 31.61 -13.44 7.83
C THR A 245 32.05 -14.34 6.69
N ASP A 246 33.18 -14.98 6.83
CA ASP A 246 33.71 -15.98 5.91
C ASP A 246 32.94 -17.32 6.02
N ILE A 247 33.23 -18.24 5.10
CA ILE A 247 32.47 -19.50 5.01
C ILE A 247 32.72 -20.41 6.23
N ASP A 248 33.94 -20.47 6.74
CA ASP A 248 34.26 -21.34 7.87
C ASP A 248 33.54 -20.87 9.14
N THR A 249 33.53 -19.57 9.37
CA THR A 249 32.79 -18.92 10.48
C THR A 249 31.29 -19.11 10.29
N ALA A 250 30.78 -18.96 9.07
CA ALA A 250 29.36 -19.14 8.75
C ALA A 250 28.89 -20.59 8.99
N MET A 251 29.72 -21.57 8.66
CA MET A 251 29.47 -22.99 8.96
C MET A 251 29.37 -23.25 10.47
N LEU A 252 30.26 -22.65 11.28
CA LEU A 252 30.20 -22.74 12.74
C LEU A 252 28.93 -22.09 13.30
N ILE A 253 28.53 -20.93 12.76
CA ILE A 253 27.31 -20.28 13.15
C ILE A 253 26.10 -21.15 12.80
N ALA A 254 26.01 -21.66 11.59
CA ALA A 254 24.92 -22.52 11.13
C ALA A 254 24.81 -23.80 11.98
N GLU A 255 25.93 -24.43 12.34
CA GLU A 255 25.94 -25.60 13.23
C GLU A 255 25.46 -25.26 14.65
N ARG A 256 25.81 -24.08 15.17
CA ARG A 256 25.28 -23.57 16.42
C ARG A 256 23.77 -23.38 16.38
N LEU A 257 23.25 -22.75 15.28
CA LEU A 257 21.82 -22.55 15.08
C LEU A 257 21.08 -23.88 14.95
N ARG A 258 21.63 -24.87 14.22
CA ARG A 258 21.09 -26.22 14.11
C ARG A 258 20.90 -26.86 15.51
N ARG A 259 21.90 -26.78 16.37
CA ARG A 259 21.83 -27.31 17.74
C ARG A 259 20.78 -26.59 18.59
N VAL A 260 20.64 -25.29 18.41
CA VAL A 260 19.61 -24.50 19.11
C VAL A 260 18.23 -24.97 18.73
N VAL A 261 17.97 -25.20 17.42
CA VAL A 261 16.68 -25.74 16.96
C VAL A 261 16.42 -27.11 17.55
N ALA A 262 17.39 -28.04 17.47
CA ALA A 262 17.25 -29.40 18.01
C ALA A 262 17.00 -29.43 19.54
N ALA A 263 17.48 -28.42 20.26
CA ALA A 263 17.26 -28.26 21.71
C ALA A 263 16.00 -27.46 22.06
N THR A 264 15.23 -26.99 21.06
CA THR A 264 14.00 -26.21 21.31
C THR A 264 12.85 -27.18 21.59
N THR A 265 12.31 -27.10 22.79
CA THR A 265 11.13 -27.85 23.22
C THR A 265 10.02 -26.88 23.59
N LEU A 266 8.75 -27.27 23.39
CA LEU A 266 7.60 -26.51 23.85
C LEU A 266 7.24 -26.91 25.29
N PRO A 267 6.89 -25.97 26.17
CA PRO A 267 6.59 -26.26 27.60
C PRO A 267 5.29 -27.07 27.81
N MET A 268 4.54 -27.37 26.76
CA MET A 268 3.24 -28.05 26.82
C MET A 268 3.24 -29.45 26.23
N ALA A 269 4.37 -30.08 25.99
CA ALA A 269 4.38 -31.51 25.70
C ALA A 269 3.89 -32.25 26.94
N ALA A 270 2.73 -32.93 26.84
CA ALA A 270 2.18 -33.75 27.89
C ALA A 270 3.27 -34.73 28.40
N GLU A 271 3.33 -34.97 29.73
CA GLU A 271 4.38 -35.76 30.42
C GLU A 271 4.57 -37.18 29.84
N ASP A 272 3.70 -37.65 28.93
CA ASP A 272 3.73 -39.01 28.37
C ASP A 272 4.12 -39.08 26.87
N SER A 273 4.49 -37.98 26.21
CA SER A 273 5.06 -38.06 24.87
C SER A 273 6.51 -37.64 24.87
N PRO A 274 7.46 -38.47 24.35
CA PRO A 274 8.81 -38.00 24.13
C PRO A 274 8.69 -36.76 23.25
N ALA A 275 9.30 -35.65 23.73
CA ALA A 275 9.35 -34.40 22.97
C ALA A 275 9.89 -34.71 21.55
N ASP A 276 9.03 -34.80 20.55
CA ASP A 276 9.43 -34.97 19.16
C ASP A 276 10.15 -33.67 18.77
N GLY A 277 11.44 -33.61 19.09
CA GLY A 277 12.31 -32.49 18.74
C GLY A 277 12.34 -32.35 17.23
N VAL A 278 12.02 -31.19 16.72
CA VAL A 278 12.19 -30.87 15.31
C VAL A 278 13.67 -30.58 15.08
N THR A 279 14.28 -31.24 14.10
CA THR A 279 15.64 -30.90 13.65
C THR A 279 15.59 -29.91 12.49
N VAL A 280 16.73 -29.40 12.08
CA VAL A 280 16.85 -28.49 10.95
C VAL A 280 18.02 -28.88 10.06
N SER A 281 17.78 -28.93 8.76
CA SER A 281 18.82 -29.02 7.74
C SER A 281 19.23 -27.62 7.30
N CYS A 282 20.52 -27.39 7.11
CA CYS A 282 21.08 -26.09 6.77
C CYS A 282 21.95 -26.17 5.51
N GLY A 283 21.78 -25.23 4.59
CA GLY A 283 22.72 -24.93 3.51
C GLY A 283 23.43 -23.62 3.78
N VAL A 284 24.71 -23.50 3.47
CA VAL A 284 25.51 -22.29 3.67
C VAL A 284 26.28 -21.99 2.40
N ALA A 285 26.28 -20.74 1.94
CA ALA A 285 27.05 -20.25 0.80
C ALA A 285 27.78 -18.94 1.13
N LEU A 286 28.95 -18.75 0.53
CA LEU A 286 29.71 -17.51 0.54
C LEU A 286 29.34 -16.69 -0.71
N LEU A 287 29.19 -15.37 -0.56
CA LEU A 287 29.00 -14.46 -1.69
C LEU A 287 30.32 -14.36 -2.49
N HIS A 288 30.26 -14.68 -3.77
CA HIS A 288 31.38 -14.51 -4.69
C HIS A 288 31.36 -13.12 -5.36
N PRO A 289 32.52 -12.64 -5.90
CA PRO A 289 32.56 -11.40 -6.67
C PRO A 289 31.55 -11.42 -7.83
N ASP A 290 30.87 -10.30 -8.03
CA ASP A 290 29.86 -10.09 -9.10
C ASP A 290 28.58 -10.97 -8.99
N GLU A 291 28.42 -11.71 -7.92
CA GLU A 291 27.25 -12.54 -7.66
C GLU A 291 26.08 -11.69 -7.14
N ASN A 292 24.87 -12.00 -7.59
CA ASN A 292 23.65 -11.36 -7.11
C ASN A 292 22.93 -12.21 -6.05
N LEU A 293 21.87 -11.66 -5.46
CA LEU A 293 21.09 -12.36 -4.42
C LEU A 293 20.48 -13.68 -4.93
N GLU A 294 20.03 -13.73 -6.17
CA GLU A 294 19.37 -14.90 -6.75
C GLU A 294 20.36 -16.08 -6.84
N HIS A 295 21.57 -15.82 -7.30
CA HIS A 295 22.63 -16.84 -7.37
C HIS A 295 23.04 -17.31 -5.96
N LEU A 296 23.24 -16.39 -5.02
CA LEU A 296 23.59 -16.73 -3.65
C LEU A 296 22.50 -17.57 -2.96
N LEU A 297 21.22 -17.21 -3.15
CA LEU A 297 20.08 -18.02 -2.68
C LEU A 297 20.08 -19.39 -3.34
N GLY A 298 20.26 -19.47 -4.65
CA GLY A 298 20.31 -20.75 -5.40
C GLY A 298 21.42 -21.68 -4.93
N ALA A 299 22.63 -21.15 -4.70
CA ALA A 299 23.74 -21.93 -4.15
C ALA A 299 23.42 -22.45 -2.74
N THR A 300 22.83 -21.60 -1.89
CA THR A 300 22.43 -21.95 -0.53
C THR A 300 21.31 -23.00 -0.53
N GLU A 301 20.32 -22.88 -1.40
CA GLU A 301 19.23 -23.87 -1.58
C GLU A 301 19.78 -25.22 -2.07
N TYR A 302 20.74 -25.21 -3.00
CA TYR A 302 21.40 -26.44 -3.46
C TYR A 302 22.09 -27.16 -2.30
N ALA A 303 22.86 -26.44 -1.47
CA ALA A 303 23.52 -27.01 -0.31
C ALA A 303 22.49 -27.55 0.73
N LEU A 304 21.38 -26.85 0.93
CA LEU A 304 20.28 -27.31 1.77
C LEU A 304 19.65 -28.61 1.25
N LEU A 305 19.47 -28.73 -0.06
CA LEU A 305 18.96 -29.96 -0.67
C LEU A 305 19.94 -31.14 -0.43
N GLN A 306 21.25 -30.90 -0.52
CA GLN A 306 22.28 -31.89 -0.19
C GLN A 306 22.20 -32.28 1.31
N ALA A 307 22.00 -31.33 2.21
CA ALA A 307 21.82 -31.64 3.64
C ALA A 307 20.63 -32.58 3.85
N LYS A 308 19.49 -32.29 3.21
CA LYS A 308 18.27 -33.11 3.31
C LYS A 308 18.44 -34.53 2.71
N SER A 309 19.07 -34.64 1.54
CA SER A 309 19.28 -35.92 0.87
C SER A 309 20.31 -36.78 1.58
N SER A 310 21.28 -36.19 2.27
CA SER A 310 22.33 -36.91 3.01
C SER A 310 21.89 -37.38 4.41
N GLY A 311 20.59 -37.25 4.77
CA GLY A 311 20.07 -37.78 6.04
C GLY A 311 19.59 -36.73 7.02
N ARG A 312 19.42 -35.48 6.58
CA ARG A 312 18.92 -34.35 7.41
C ARG A 312 19.78 -34.02 8.63
N ASP A 313 19.27 -33.13 9.48
CA ASP A 313 19.91 -32.68 10.74
C ASP A 313 21.40 -32.39 10.60
N ARG A 314 21.76 -31.58 9.61
CA ARG A 314 23.16 -31.23 9.29
C ARG A 314 23.29 -29.93 8.56
N VAL A 315 24.52 -29.43 8.55
CA VAL A 315 24.93 -28.27 7.79
C VAL A 315 25.78 -28.72 6.61
N VAL A 316 25.50 -28.18 5.41
CA VAL A 316 26.26 -28.44 4.18
C VAL A 316 26.66 -27.10 3.57
N GLN A 317 27.91 -27.00 3.15
CA GLN A 317 28.43 -25.87 2.39
C GLN A 317 28.12 -26.02 0.90
N ALA A 318 27.77 -24.91 0.23
CA ALA A 318 27.71 -24.87 -1.22
C ALA A 318 29.11 -25.05 -1.82
N PRO A 319 29.21 -25.70 -3.01
CA PRO A 319 30.47 -25.94 -3.69
C PRO A 319 31.19 -24.67 -4.10
#